data_ed816d9e7917088f182327872884dc08
#
_entry.id   ed816d9e7917088f182327872884dc08
#
_cell.length_a   1.000
_cell.length_b   1.000
_cell.length_c   1.000
_cell.angle_alpha   90.00
_cell.angle_beta   90.00
_cell.angle_gamma   90.00
#
_symmetry.space_group_name_H-M   'P 1'
#
loop_
_entity.id
_entity.type
_entity.pdbx_description
1 polymer ?
#
loop_
_entity_poly.entity_id
_entity_poly.type
_entity_poly.pdbx_seq_one_letter_code
_entity_poly.pdbx_strand_id
1 'polypeptide(L)'
;FKIVPYCPRCGTPLSAQEVSQGYKTVKERSAIVRFKVIGEDAYFLAWTTTPWTLPSNVALCVNPDETYCKVKAADGYTYYMAEALLDKVLGKLGDEEKPAYEVLEKYTGKDLEYKEYEPLYACAGEAAAKQKKKAHFVTCDTYVTMSDGTGIVHIAPAFGEDDSRIGRNYNLPFVQFVDGKGHPVSYTHLTLPT
;
A
#
# COMPACT_ATOMS: atom_id res chain seq x y z
N PHE A 1 -11.93 -17.87 1.76
CA PHE A 1 -12.49 -17.09 0.65
C PHE A 1 -11.57 -17.22 -0.56
N LYS A 2 -12.15 -17.28 -1.75
CA LYS A 2 -11.41 -17.23 -3.02
C LYS A 2 -11.57 -15.83 -3.60
N ILE A 3 -10.46 -15.18 -3.93
CA ILE A 3 -10.47 -13.92 -4.68
C ILE A 3 -10.60 -14.28 -6.16
N VAL A 4 -11.51 -13.62 -6.84
CA VAL A 4 -11.74 -13.79 -8.29
C VAL A 4 -11.83 -12.42 -8.94
N PRO A 5 -11.35 -12.26 -10.19
CA PRO A 5 -11.59 -11.06 -10.97
C PRO A 5 -13.08 -10.78 -11.09
N TYR A 6 -13.45 -9.51 -11.02
CA TYR A 6 -14.84 -9.08 -11.03
C TYR A 6 -15.03 -7.88 -11.94
N CYS A 7 -16.06 -7.90 -12.76
CA CYS A 7 -16.41 -6.79 -13.65
C CYS A 7 -17.41 -5.85 -12.96
N PRO A 8 -17.03 -4.64 -12.55
CA PRO A 8 -17.96 -3.71 -11.89
C PRO A 8 -19.06 -3.22 -12.83
N ARG A 9 -18.82 -3.23 -14.15
CA ARG A 9 -19.81 -2.83 -15.17
C ARG A 9 -20.91 -3.85 -15.31
N CYS A 10 -20.55 -5.14 -15.38
CA CYS A 10 -21.51 -6.24 -15.57
C CYS A 10 -22.10 -6.74 -14.24
N GLY A 11 -21.38 -6.51 -13.12
CA GLY A 11 -21.76 -7.04 -11.81
C GLY A 11 -21.55 -8.55 -11.70
N THR A 12 -20.58 -9.12 -12.44
CA THR A 12 -20.34 -10.58 -12.50
C THR A 12 -18.86 -10.92 -12.30
N PRO A 13 -18.54 -12.06 -11.68
CA PRO A 13 -17.18 -12.57 -11.67
C PRO A 13 -16.72 -12.96 -13.08
N LEU A 14 -15.43 -12.81 -13.34
CA LEU A 14 -14.78 -13.15 -14.60
C LEU A 14 -13.99 -14.44 -14.46
N SER A 15 -14.02 -15.26 -15.52
CA SER A 15 -13.14 -16.42 -15.63
C SER A 15 -11.70 -16.01 -15.99
N ALA A 16 -10.72 -16.88 -15.70
CA ALA A 16 -9.33 -16.65 -16.07
C ALA A 16 -9.15 -16.46 -17.60
N GLN A 17 -9.97 -17.15 -18.40
CA GLN A 17 -9.95 -17.04 -19.86
C GLN A 17 -10.43 -15.66 -20.34
N GLU A 18 -11.51 -15.14 -19.77
CA GLU A 18 -12.01 -13.79 -20.09
C GLU A 18 -10.97 -12.72 -19.73
N VAL A 19 -10.33 -12.85 -18.57
CA VAL A 19 -9.26 -11.93 -18.16
C VAL A 19 -8.08 -12.01 -19.12
N SER A 20 -7.60 -13.21 -19.49
CA SER A 20 -6.44 -13.38 -20.37
C SER A 20 -6.64 -12.79 -21.78
N GLN A 21 -7.86 -12.80 -22.28
CA GLN A 21 -8.21 -12.22 -23.58
C GLN A 21 -8.41 -10.69 -23.52
N GLY A 22 -8.58 -10.13 -22.35
CA GLY A 22 -8.88 -8.72 -22.14
C GLY A 22 -7.66 -7.82 -21.87
N TYR A 23 -6.44 -8.36 -21.84
CA TYR A 23 -5.25 -7.57 -21.54
C TYR A 23 -5.00 -6.49 -22.62
N LYS A 24 -4.85 -5.25 -22.16
CA LYS A 24 -4.50 -4.09 -22.99
C LYS A 24 -3.51 -3.22 -22.22
N THR A 25 -2.56 -2.64 -22.95
CA THR A 25 -1.72 -1.58 -22.40
C THR A 25 -2.54 -0.30 -22.26
N VAL A 26 -2.67 0.19 -21.03
CA VAL A 26 -3.38 1.43 -20.71
C VAL A 26 -2.45 2.37 -19.95
N LYS A 27 -2.66 3.68 -20.09
CA LYS A 27 -2.01 4.68 -19.24
C LYS A 27 -2.93 5.00 -18.07
N GLU A 28 -2.49 4.71 -16.87
CA GLU A 28 -3.21 5.02 -15.66
C GLU A 28 -2.38 5.93 -14.75
N ARG A 29 -3.06 6.70 -13.91
CA ARG A 29 -2.38 7.48 -12.87
C ARG A 29 -2.07 6.57 -11.71
N SER A 30 -0.81 6.60 -11.27
CA SER A 30 -0.39 5.99 -10.02
C SER A 30 -0.31 7.06 -8.92
N ALA A 31 -0.39 6.62 -7.68
CA ALA A 31 -0.23 7.47 -6.50
C ALA A 31 0.90 6.94 -5.60
N ILE A 32 1.66 7.88 -5.04
CA ILE A 32 2.56 7.60 -3.92
C ILE A 32 1.92 8.20 -2.68
N VAL A 33 1.72 7.38 -1.66
CA VAL A 33 0.97 7.71 -0.46
C VAL A 33 1.87 7.63 0.76
N ARG A 34 1.78 8.61 1.65
CA ARG A 34 2.52 8.70 2.90
C ARG A 34 1.74 8.04 4.03
N PHE A 35 2.34 7.07 4.69
CA PHE A 35 1.80 6.42 5.88
C PHE A 35 2.66 6.80 7.08
N LYS A 36 2.09 7.51 8.05
CA LYS A 36 2.80 8.01 9.23
C LYS A 36 3.27 6.84 10.10
N VAL A 37 4.56 6.80 10.39
CA VAL A 37 5.14 5.80 11.29
C VAL A 37 4.77 6.13 12.73
N ILE A 38 4.38 5.12 13.52
CA ILE A 38 4.09 5.32 14.94
C ILE A 38 5.39 5.47 15.72
N GLY A 39 5.46 6.50 16.56
CA GLY A 39 6.63 6.76 17.41
C GLY A 39 7.79 7.48 16.75
N GLU A 40 7.66 7.85 15.46
CA GLU A 40 8.68 8.59 14.71
C GLU A 40 8.08 9.70 13.86
N ASP A 41 8.86 10.76 13.64
CA ASP A 41 8.50 11.77 12.64
C ASP A 41 8.98 11.36 11.24
N ALA A 42 8.43 10.26 10.75
CA ALA A 42 8.74 9.66 9.46
C ALA A 42 7.51 9.02 8.81
N TYR A 43 7.61 8.74 7.51
CA TYR A 43 6.53 8.15 6.71
C TYR A 43 7.04 7.01 5.85
N PHE A 44 6.29 5.93 5.74
CA PHE A 44 6.46 4.99 4.64
C PHE A 44 5.88 5.59 3.37
N LEU A 45 6.60 5.50 2.26
CA LEU A 45 6.09 5.85 0.92
C LEU A 45 5.64 4.57 0.23
N ALA A 46 4.34 4.37 0.10
CA ALA A 46 3.78 3.25 -0.64
C ALA A 46 3.21 3.70 -1.99
N TRP A 47 3.44 2.90 -3.01
CA TRP A 47 2.96 3.15 -4.37
C TRP A 47 1.75 2.28 -4.69
N THR A 48 0.81 2.84 -5.45
CA THR A 48 -0.38 2.12 -5.93
C THR A 48 -0.87 2.63 -7.28
N THR A 49 -1.40 1.74 -8.10
CA THR A 49 -2.18 2.05 -9.30
C THR A 49 -3.69 1.99 -9.04
N THR A 50 -4.11 1.55 -7.86
CA THR A 50 -5.52 1.36 -7.49
C THR A 50 -5.86 2.16 -6.22
N PRO A 51 -5.83 3.51 -6.26
CA PRO A 51 -6.01 4.33 -5.06
C PRO A 51 -7.38 4.16 -4.38
N TRP A 52 -8.38 3.67 -5.08
CA TRP A 52 -9.71 3.37 -4.51
C TRP A 52 -9.74 2.22 -3.51
N THR A 53 -8.67 1.40 -3.45
CA THR A 53 -8.54 0.34 -2.46
C THR A 53 -7.90 0.80 -1.15
N LEU A 54 -7.32 2.00 -1.10
CA LEU A 54 -6.66 2.57 0.10
C LEU A 54 -7.55 2.63 1.35
N PRO A 55 -8.87 2.91 1.28
CA PRO A 55 -9.72 2.82 2.45
C PRO A 55 -9.77 1.43 3.11
N SER A 56 -9.45 0.39 2.36
CA SER A 56 -9.37 -1.00 2.85
C SER A 56 -7.94 -1.44 3.19
N ASN A 57 -6.99 -0.50 3.27
CA ASN A 57 -5.62 -0.79 3.68
C ASN A 57 -5.57 -1.33 5.10
N VAL A 58 -4.85 -2.44 5.30
CA VAL A 58 -4.65 -3.06 6.61
C VAL A 58 -3.18 -3.40 6.91
N ALA A 59 -2.30 -3.36 5.91
CA ALA A 59 -0.86 -3.53 6.07
C ALA A 59 -0.09 -2.86 4.93
N LEU A 60 1.22 -2.72 5.10
CA LEU A 60 2.18 -2.45 4.05
C LEU A 60 3.02 -3.71 3.82
N CYS A 61 3.58 -3.89 2.62
CA CYS A 61 4.46 -5.01 2.33
C CYS A 61 5.76 -4.54 1.70
N VAL A 62 6.85 -5.13 2.16
CA VAL A 62 8.22 -4.91 1.67
C VAL A 62 8.83 -6.25 1.24
N ASN A 63 9.86 -6.20 0.41
CA ASN A 63 10.65 -7.39 0.09
C ASN A 63 11.68 -7.61 1.19
N PRO A 64 11.71 -8.77 1.87
CA PRO A 64 12.61 -9.02 3.01
C PRO A 64 14.10 -8.97 2.63
N ASP A 65 14.43 -9.30 1.37
CA ASP A 65 15.80 -9.46 0.88
C ASP A 65 16.38 -8.16 0.28
N GLU A 66 15.56 -7.12 0.14
CA GLU A 66 15.96 -5.84 -0.46
C GLU A 66 16.35 -4.82 0.62
N THR A 67 17.15 -3.82 0.19
CA THR A 67 17.60 -2.73 1.06
C THR A 67 16.61 -1.57 1.03
N TYR A 68 16.24 -1.09 2.21
CA TYR A 68 15.40 0.07 2.44
C TYR A 68 16.18 1.16 3.18
N CYS A 69 15.89 2.40 2.86
CA CYS A 69 16.53 3.55 3.50
C CYS A 69 15.52 4.41 4.24
N LYS A 70 15.94 4.93 5.38
CA LYS A 70 15.34 6.10 6.03
C LYS A 70 16.08 7.32 5.51
N VAL A 71 15.37 8.22 4.85
CA VAL A 71 15.98 9.38 4.18
C VAL A 71 15.30 10.66 4.60
N LYS A 72 16.08 11.74 4.77
CA LYS A 72 15.57 13.09 4.89
C LYS A 72 15.50 13.70 3.50
N ALA A 73 14.31 14.02 3.03
CA ALA A 73 14.10 14.59 1.70
C ALA A 73 14.14 16.12 1.73
N ALA A 74 14.41 16.73 0.56
CA ALA A 74 14.48 18.17 0.40
C ALA A 74 13.17 18.90 0.69
N ASP A 75 12.02 18.19 0.62
CA ASP A 75 10.71 18.69 1.03
C ASP A 75 10.52 18.84 2.55
N GLY A 76 11.53 18.45 3.33
CA GLY A 76 11.54 18.57 4.78
C GLY A 76 11.00 17.38 5.53
N TYR A 77 10.51 16.34 4.85
CA TYR A 77 10.00 15.11 5.47
C TYR A 77 11.05 14.01 5.54
N THR A 78 10.82 13.05 6.42
CA THR A 78 11.63 11.83 6.52
C THR A 78 10.81 10.65 5.98
N TYR A 79 11.41 9.87 5.09
CA TYR A 79 10.74 8.78 4.40
C TYR A 79 11.47 7.45 4.55
N TYR A 80 10.69 6.37 4.54
CA TYR A 80 11.16 5.00 4.34
C TYR A 80 10.75 4.55 2.94
N MET A 81 11.71 4.07 2.15
CA MET A 81 11.48 3.46 0.85
C MET A 81 12.68 2.63 0.40
N ALA A 82 12.54 1.85 -0.67
CA ALA A 82 13.61 1.04 -1.20
C ALA A 82 14.78 1.90 -1.73
N GLU A 83 16.01 1.49 -1.42
CA GLU A 83 17.24 2.18 -1.85
C GLU A 83 17.31 2.30 -3.37
N ALA A 84 17.03 1.22 -4.09
CA ALA A 84 17.09 1.16 -5.55
C ALA A 84 16.17 2.16 -6.28
N LEU A 85 15.17 2.71 -5.58
CA LEU A 85 14.15 3.59 -6.16
C LEU A 85 14.23 5.04 -5.67
N LEU A 86 15.21 5.37 -4.81
CA LEU A 86 15.38 6.71 -4.23
C LEU A 86 15.48 7.80 -5.31
N ASP A 87 16.41 7.65 -6.25
CA ASP A 87 16.62 8.66 -7.31
C ASP A 87 15.41 8.80 -8.22
N LYS A 88 14.74 7.69 -8.55
CA LYS A 88 13.55 7.68 -9.40
C LYS A 88 12.38 8.46 -8.77
N VAL A 89 12.22 8.36 -7.45
CA VAL A 89 11.09 8.94 -6.71
C VAL A 89 11.41 10.31 -6.16
N LEU A 90 12.54 10.47 -5.48
CA LEU A 90 12.92 11.68 -4.77
C LEU A 90 13.89 12.58 -5.55
N GLY A 91 14.59 12.04 -6.56
CA GLY A 91 15.64 12.78 -7.28
C GLY A 91 15.18 14.12 -7.87
N LYS A 92 13.89 14.27 -8.15
CA LYS A 92 13.31 15.53 -8.67
C LYS A 92 13.07 16.60 -7.59
N LEU A 93 13.22 16.26 -6.32
CA LEU A 93 13.06 17.21 -5.22
C LEU A 93 14.34 18.04 -4.96
N GLY A 94 15.47 17.63 -5.51
CA GLY A 94 16.74 18.36 -5.42
C GLY A 94 16.90 19.39 -6.53
N ASP A 95 17.84 20.30 -6.31
CA ASP A 95 18.32 21.29 -7.28
C ASP A 95 19.85 21.33 -7.29
N GLU A 96 20.47 22.27 -8.03
CA GLU A 96 21.94 22.41 -8.13
C GLU A 96 22.61 22.75 -6.79
N GLU A 97 21.86 23.31 -5.83
CA GLU A 97 22.39 23.77 -4.54
C GLU A 97 22.08 22.78 -3.41
N LYS A 98 21.03 21.96 -3.54
CA LYS A 98 20.56 21.06 -2.47
C LYS A 98 20.37 19.65 -2.98
N PRO A 99 20.93 18.65 -2.27
CA PRO A 99 20.67 17.26 -2.59
C PRO A 99 19.16 16.95 -2.43
N ALA A 100 18.64 16.07 -3.29
CA ALA A 100 17.24 15.66 -3.27
C ALA A 100 16.84 14.99 -1.95
N TYR A 101 17.79 14.27 -1.35
CA TYR A 101 17.62 13.56 -0.08
C TYR A 101 18.99 13.28 0.57
N GLU A 102 18.97 13.01 1.86
CA GLU A 102 20.07 12.51 2.66
C GLU A 102 19.70 11.15 3.26
N VAL A 103 20.54 10.15 3.06
CA VAL A 103 20.32 8.83 3.65
C VAL A 103 20.77 8.87 5.12
N LEU A 104 19.83 8.66 6.03
CA LEU A 104 20.06 8.63 7.48
C LEU A 104 20.44 7.24 7.95
N GLU A 105 19.69 6.23 7.56
CA GLU A 105 19.84 4.86 8.01
C GLU A 105 19.47 3.88 6.88
N LYS A 106 20.03 2.67 6.92
CA LYS A 106 19.72 1.56 6.01
C LYS A 106 19.23 0.35 6.79
N TYR A 107 18.28 -0.36 6.21
CA TYR A 107 17.63 -1.54 6.76
C TYR A 107 17.51 -2.62 5.69
N THR A 108 17.48 -3.88 6.08
CA THR A 108 16.87 -4.90 5.22
C THR A 108 15.36 -4.81 5.34
N GLY A 109 14.62 -5.28 4.31
CA GLY A 109 13.15 -5.30 4.43
C GLY A 109 12.68 -6.10 5.66
N LYS A 110 13.45 -7.14 6.03
CA LYS A 110 13.17 -7.94 7.23
C LYS A 110 13.25 -7.14 8.53
N ASP A 111 14.12 -6.14 8.63
CA ASP A 111 14.25 -5.28 9.81
C ASP A 111 13.03 -4.36 9.99
N LEU A 112 12.28 -4.11 8.91
CA LEU A 112 11.08 -3.29 8.95
C LEU A 112 9.82 -4.09 9.30
N GLU A 113 9.88 -5.41 9.34
CA GLU A 113 8.73 -6.27 9.63
C GLU A 113 8.12 -5.94 10.99
N TYR A 114 6.78 -5.86 11.04
CA TYR A 114 5.97 -5.46 12.20
C TYR A 114 6.11 -4.01 12.65
N LYS A 115 6.88 -3.15 11.97
CA LYS A 115 6.90 -1.72 12.26
C LYS A 115 5.53 -1.12 11.98
N GLU A 116 4.96 -0.40 12.94
CA GLU A 116 3.58 0.06 12.93
C GLU A 116 3.45 1.45 12.32
N TYR A 117 2.31 1.71 11.69
CA TYR A 117 1.96 3.00 11.12
C TYR A 117 0.50 3.37 11.44
N GLU A 118 0.18 4.66 11.39
CA GLU A 118 -1.16 5.15 11.61
C GLU A 118 -2.08 4.80 10.42
N PRO A 119 -3.33 4.34 10.66
CA PRO A 119 -4.26 4.07 9.58
C PRO A 119 -4.51 5.33 8.76
N LEU A 120 -4.47 5.22 7.43
CA LEU A 120 -4.73 6.33 6.52
C LEU A 120 -6.18 6.85 6.63
N TYR A 121 -7.11 5.93 6.96
CA TYR A 121 -8.52 6.21 7.18
C TYR A 121 -8.99 5.55 8.48
N ALA A 122 -9.69 6.28 9.32
CA ALA A 122 -10.21 5.79 10.60
C ALA A 122 -11.08 4.53 10.45
N CYS A 123 -11.87 4.46 9.37
CA CYS A 123 -12.73 3.31 9.08
C CYS A 123 -12.00 1.97 8.98
N ALA A 124 -10.77 1.98 8.45
CA ALA A 124 -9.97 0.75 8.37
C ALA A 124 -9.54 0.28 9.76
N GLY A 125 -9.13 1.21 10.63
CA GLY A 125 -8.80 0.92 12.03
C GLY A 125 -10.00 0.38 12.81
N GLU A 126 -11.17 0.99 12.66
CA GLU A 126 -12.41 0.52 13.30
C GLU A 126 -12.83 -0.89 12.83
N ALA A 127 -12.72 -1.16 11.52
CA ALA A 127 -13.03 -2.46 10.96
C ALA A 127 -12.07 -3.54 11.45
N ALA A 128 -10.78 -3.23 11.58
CA ALA A 128 -9.78 -4.13 12.15
C ALA A 128 -10.07 -4.43 13.63
N ALA A 129 -10.38 -3.40 14.42
CA ALA A 129 -10.73 -3.52 15.83
C ALA A 129 -11.98 -4.41 16.06
N LYS A 130 -13.02 -4.24 15.21
CA LYS A 130 -14.22 -5.09 15.26
C LYS A 130 -13.91 -6.58 15.01
N GLN A 131 -12.92 -6.88 14.18
CA GLN A 131 -12.46 -8.25 13.90
C GLN A 131 -11.48 -8.78 14.94
N LYS A 132 -11.05 -7.96 15.92
CA LYS A 132 -10.04 -8.29 16.95
C LYS A 132 -8.73 -8.80 16.34
N LYS A 133 -8.32 -8.22 15.21
CA LYS A 133 -7.09 -8.56 14.51
C LYS A 133 -6.15 -7.36 14.46
N LYS A 134 -4.84 -7.65 14.53
CA LYS A 134 -3.80 -6.62 14.36
C LYS A 134 -3.77 -6.17 12.90
N ALA A 135 -3.64 -4.88 12.68
CA ALA A 135 -3.50 -4.26 11.37
C ALA A 135 -2.52 -3.07 11.43
N HIS A 136 -2.24 -2.46 10.28
CA HIS A 136 -1.45 -1.24 10.12
C HIS A 136 0.01 -1.41 10.58
N PHE A 137 0.63 -2.48 10.10
CA PHE A 137 2.06 -2.76 10.27
C PHE A 137 2.67 -3.26 8.96
N VAL A 138 4.00 -3.27 8.89
CA VAL A 138 4.76 -3.76 7.74
C VAL A 138 4.82 -5.29 7.77
N THR A 139 4.52 -5.90 6.62
CA THR A 139 4.67 -7.34 6.33
C THR A 139 5.78 -7.56 5.32
N CYS A 140 6.25 -8.79 5.17
CA CYS A 140 7.29 -9.16 4.22
C CYS A 140 6.79 -10.20 3.21
N ASP A 141 7.09 -9.97 1.93
CA ASP A 141 6.88 -10.98 0.88
C ASP A 141 7.76 -10.66 -0.34
N THR A 142 8.27 -11.70 -1.00
CA THR A 142 9.19 -11.58 -2.15
C THR A 142 8.50 -11.14 -3.44
N TYR A 143 7.16 -11.05 -3.48
CA TYR A 143 6.45 -10.55 -4.67
C TYR A 143 6.66 -9.05 -4.92
N VAL A 144 7.09 -8.29 -3.90
CA VAL A 144 7.41 -6.87 -4.05
C VAL A 144 8.68 -6.71 -4.86
N THR A 145 8.58 -6.02 -5.99
CA THR A 145 9.69 -5.81 -6.93
C THR A 145 10.27 -4.41 -6.85
N MET A 146 11.50 -4.25 -7.33
CA MET A 146 12.21 -2.95 -7.40
C MET A 146 12.15 -2.33 -8.80
N SER A 147 11.29 -2.83 -9.69
CA SER A 147 11.15 -2.29 -11.05
C SER A 147 10.46 -0.93 -11.10
N ASP A 148 9.44 -0.76 -10.28
CA ASP A 148 8.60 0.43 -10.24
C ASP A 148 8.13 0.78 -8.83
N GLY A 149 7.59 2.00 -8.68
CA GLY A 149 7.02 2.48 -7.43
C GLY A 149 8.06 2.93 -6.41
N THR A 150 7.89 2.49 -5.17
CA THR A 150 8.72 2.87 -4.01
C THR A 150 9.36 1.66 -3.31
N GLY A 151 9.08 0.44 -3.81
CA GLY A 151 9.47 -0.80 -3.14
C GLY A 151 8.61 -1.13 -1.91
N ILE A 152 7.58 -0.34 -1.64
CA ILE A 152 6.58 -0.59 -0.59
C ILE A 152 5.21 -0.56 -1.24
N VAL A 153 4.43 -1.62 -1.03
CA VAL A 153 3.06 -1.71 -1.53
C VAL A 153 2.07 -1.77 -0.38
N HIS A 154 0.86 -1.22 -0.59
CA HIS A 154 -0.20 -1.34 0.40
C HIS A 154 -0.95 -2.65 0.22
N ILE A 155 -1.43 -3.24 1.32
CA ILE A 155 -2.13 -4.52 1.35
C ILE A 155 -3.60 -4.30 1.72
N ALA A 156 -4.47 -4.79 0.82
CA ALA A 156 -5.92 -4.82 0.99
C ALA A 156 -6.45 -6.21 0.61
N PRO A 157 -6.55 -7.17 1.55
CA PRO A 157 -6.81 -8.59 1.30
C PRO A 157 -8.06 -8.91 0.49
N ALA A 158 -9.00 -7.97 0.38
CA ALA A 158 -10.22 -8.13 -0.40
C ALA A 158 -10.03 -7.89 -1.92
N PHE A 159 -8.89 -7.31 -2.35
CA PHE A 159 -8.74 -6.76 -3.71
C PHE A 159 -7.58 -7.36 -4.52
N GLY A 160 -6.80 -8.27 -3.96
CA GLY A 160 -5.71 -8.92 -4.66
C GLY A 160 -5.45 -10.34 -4.17
N GLU A 161 -4.97 -11.21 -5.06
CA GLU A 161 -4.64 -12.59 -4.71
C GLU A 161 -3.42 -12.65 -3.79
N ASP A 162 -2.36 -11.88 -4.11
CA ASP A 162 -1.18 -11.74 -3.26
C ASP A 162 -1.53 -11.09 -1.93
N ASP A 163 -2.33 -10.02 -1.92
CA ASP A 163 -2.82 -9.37 -0.70
C ASP A 163 -3.58 -10.34 0.20
N SER A 164 -4.44 -11.17 -0.42
CA SER A 164 -5.19 -12.21 0.31
C SER A 164 -4.28 -13.29 0.87
N ARG A 165 -3.22 -13.68 0.15
CA ARG A 165 -2.21 -14.64 0.61
C ARG A 165 -1.46 -14.08 1.81
N ILE A 166 -0.97 -12.85 1.73
CA ILE A 166 -0.32 -12.13 2.84
C ILE A 166 -1.29 -11.96 4.01
N GLY A 167 -2.54 -11.60 3.71
CA GLY A 167 -3.59 -11.48 4.71
C GLY A 167 -3.81 -12.76 5.53
N ARG A 168 -3.71 -13.93 4.90
CA ARG A 168 -3.76 -15.23 5.60
C ARG A 168 -2.50 -15.50 6.41
N ASN A 169 -1.32 -15.26 5.83
CA ASN A 169 -0.04 -15.53 6.48
C ASN A 169 0.15 -14.71 7.76
N TYR A 170 -0.28 -13.46 7.75
CA TYR A 170 -0.16 -12.53 8.88
C TYR A 170 -1.45 -12.40 9.71
N ASN A 171 -2.48 -13.21 9.40
CA ASN A 171 -3.79 -13.14 10.05
C ASN A 171 -4.41 -11.73 10.05
N LEU A 172 -4.27 -10.99 8.94
CA LEU A 172 -4.79 -9.64 8.81
C LEU A 172 -6.33 -9.61 8.79
N PRO A 173 -6.97 -8.50 9.16
CA PRO A 173 -8.40 -8.34 8.99
C PRO A 173 -8.78 -8.32 7.51
N PHE A 174 -9.98 -8.80 7.21
CA PHE A 174 -10.56 -8.71 5.87
C PHE A 174 -11.51 -7.50 5.82
N VAL A 175 -11.09 -6.46 5.11
CA VAL A 175 -11.82 -5.19 5.02
C VAL A 175 -12.17 -4.91 3.56
N GLN A 176 -13.45 -4.67 3.28
CA GLN A 176 -13.94 -4.37 1.95
C GLN A 176 -14.88 -3.18 1.99
N PHE A 177 -14.39 -2.04 1.50
CA PHE A 177 -15.14 -0.79 1.42
C PHE A 177 -15.48 -0.38 -0.02
N VAL A 178 -15.70 -1.38 -0.88
CA VAL A 178 -16.15 -1.20 -2.25
C VAL A 178 -17.27 -2.19 -2.51
N ASP A 179 -18.38 -1.72 -3.08
CA ASP A 179 -19.52 -2.56 -3.44
C ASP A 179 -19.27 -3.36 -4.75
N GLY A 180 -20.24 -4.22 -5.11
CA GLY A 180 -20.18 -5.00 -6.35
C GLY A 180 -20.23 -4.19 -7.65
N LYS A 181 -20.39 -2.87 -7.58
CA LYS A 181 -20.30 -1.93 -8.71
C LYS A 181 -19.01 -1.11 -8.72
N GLY A 182 -18.11 -1.37 -7.76
CA GLY A 182 -16.87 -0.65 -7.60
C GLY A 182 -16.98 0.70 -6.89
N HIS A 183 -18.11 1.00 -6.23
CA HIS A 183 -18.28 2.25 -5.49
C HIS A 183 -17.81 2.10 -4.04
N PRO A 184 -17.08 3.07 -3.48
CA PRO A 184 -16.75 3.09 -2.07
C PRO A 184 -18.03 3.21 -1.21
N VAL A 185 -18.30 2.22 -0.36
CA VAL A 185 -19.55 2.16 0.43
C VAL A 185 -19.41 2.71 1.86
N SER A 186 -18.21 2.65 2.44
CA SER A 186 -18.00 3.11 3.81
C SER A 186 -18.17 4.61 3.97
N TYR A 187 -17.89 5.40 2.95
CA TYR A 187 -18.05 6.85 2.99
C TYR A 187 -19.51 7.30 3.15
N THR A 188 -20.45 6.53 2.65
CA THR A 188 -21.88 6.83 2.80
C THR A 188 -22.40 6.56 4.22
N HIS A 189 -21.67 5.76 5.00
CA HIS A 189 -22.04 5.43 6.38
C HIS A 189 -21.16 6.12 7.44
N LEU A 190 -19.98 6.63 7.05
CA LEU A 190 -19.01 7.24 7.96
C LEU A 190 -18.93 8.76 7.83
N THR A 191 -19.53 9.35 6.80
CA THR A 191 -19.43 10.79 6.55
C THR A 191 -20.55 11.60 7.16
N LEU A 192 -21.37 11.03 8.03
CA LEU A 192 -22.43 11.81 8.68
C LEU A 192 -22.42 11.66 10.19
N PRO A 193 -21.66 12.53 10.88
CA PRO A 193 -22.28 13.35 11.88
C PRO A 193 -22.70 14.65 11.18
N THR A 194 -23.94 14.76 10.81
CA THR A 194 -24.59 16.07 10.69
C THR A 194 -24.70 16.69 12.07
#